data_f77e49d629b2ced3cd15d1e633cc7506
#
_entry.id   f77e49d629b2ced3cd15d1e633cc7506
#
_cell.length_a   1.000
_cell.length_b   1.000
_cell.length_c   1.000
_cell.angle_alpha   90.00
_cell.angle_beta   90.00
_cell.angle_gamma   90.00
#
_symmetry.space_group_name_H-M   'P 1'
#
loop_
_entity.id
_entity.type
_entity.pdbx_description
1 polymer ?
#
loop_
_entity_poly.entity_id
_entity_poly.type
_entity_poly.pdbx_seq_one_letter_code
_entity_poly.pdbx_strand_id
1 'polypeptide(L)'
;MKLQIKEFAELTGVSVRTLHYYDEIDLLKPSCVDEQNGYRFYDENSLERMQEILFYRELDFPLKSIAEILASPNYDKQKALAEQKRLLTLKKERLTRLIAALEQAEKGEITMSAFDNSEYETARQQYEDEAKRRW
;
A
#
# COMPACT_ATOMS: atom_id res chain seq x y z
N MET A 1 -2.80 -9.52 -21.93
CA MET A 1 -1.46 -9.02 -21.59
C MET A 1 -0.71 -10.07 -20.79
N LYS A 2 0.55 -10.26 -21.12
CA LYS A 2 1.38 -11.26 -20.46
C LYS A 2 2.80 -10.69 -20.34
N LEU A 3 3.19 -10.29 -19.14
CA LEU A 3 4.49 -9.68 -18.87
C LEU A 3 5.39 -10.62 -18.09
N GLN A 4 6.67 -10.68 -18.50
CA GLN A 4 7.67 -11.36 -17.70
C GLN A 4 7.96 -10.55 -16.44
N ILE A 5 8.51 -11.22 -15.43
CA ILE A 5 8.74 -10.59 -14.11
C ILE A 5 9.55 -9.30 -14.21
N LYS A 6 10.55 -9.23 -15.07
CA LYS A 6 11.38 -8.03 -15.22
C LYS A 6 10.59 -6.85 -15.77
N GLU A 7 9.74 -7.09 -16.76
CA GLU A 7 8.87 -6.07 -17.34
C GLU A 7 7.85 -5.59 -16.30
N PHE A 8 7.28 -6.53 -15.55
CA PHE A 8 6.31 -6.21 -14.51
C PHE A 8 6.95 -5.38 -13.39
N ALA A 9 8.18 -5.72 -12.99
CA ALA A 9 8.96 -4.97 -12.02
C ALA A 9 9.16 -3.52 -12.47
N GLU A 10 9.59 -3.34 -13.72
CA GLU A 10 9.79 -2.00 -14.28
C GLU A 10 8.50 -1.19 -14.31
N LEU A 11 7.41 -1.80 -14.74
CA LEU A 11 6.11 -1.13 -14.84
C LEU A 11 5.56 -0.70 -13.47
N THR A 12 5.76 -1.52 -12.46
CA THR A 12 5.20 -1.29 -11.12
C THR A 12 6.13 -0.52 -10.19
N GLY A 13 7.40 -0.36 -10.58
CA GLY A 13 8.37 0.36 -9.77
C GLY A 13 8.93 -0.42 -8.59
N VAL A 14 8.70 -1.73 -8.53
CA VAL A 14 9.28 -2.59 -7.49
C VAL A 14 10.39 -3.46 -8.09
N SER A 15 11.26 -4.01 -7.25
CA SER A 15 12.34 -4.87 -7.74
C SER A 15 11.84 -6.28 -8.04
N VAL A 16 12.57 -7.01 -8.89
CA VAL A 16 12.32 -8.43 -9.14
C VAL A 16 12.40 -9.21 -7.82
N ARG A 17 13.34 -8.86 -6.97
CA ARG A 17 13.50 -9.47 -5.65
C ARG A 17 12.24 -9.29 -4.80
N THR A 18 11.64 -8.11 -4.83
CA THR A 18 10.39 -7.83 -4.12
C THR A 18 9.27 -8.73 -4.65
N LEU A 19 9.18 -8.90 -5.98
CA LEU A 19 8.15 -9.75 -6.58
C LEU A 19 8.31 -11.22 -6.18
N HIS A 20 9.55 -11.73 -6.10
CA HIS A 20 9.81 -13.07 -5.60
C HIS A 20 9.36 -13.21 -4.15
N TYR A 21 9.65 -12.22 -3.33
CA TYR A 21 9.24 -12.21 -1.93
C TYR A 21 7.72 -12.18 -1.80
N TYR A 22 7.03 -11.37 -2.60
CA TYR A 22 5.57 -11.30 -2.58
C TYR A 22 4.93 -12.64 -2.96
N ASP A 23 5.56 -13.38 -3.87
CA ASP A 23 5.11 -14.72 -4.21
C ASP A 23 5.27 -15.66 -3.00
N GLU A 24 6.41 -15.62 -2.33
CA GLU A 24 6.69 -16.44 -1.15
C GLU A 24 5.70 -16.25 -0.01
N ILE A 25 5.28 -15.01 0.23
CA ILE A 25 4.36 -14.68 1.33
C ILE A 25 2.89 -14.68 0.91
N ASP A 26 2.58 -15.18 -0.28
CA ASP A 26 1.22 -15.24 -0.83
C ASP A 26 0.53 -13.88 -0.95
N LEU A 27 1.30 -12.82 -1.12
CA LEU A 27 0.77 -11.47 -1.31
C LEU A 27 0.41 -11.20 -2.77
N LEU A 28 1.30 -11.58 -3.68
CA LEU A 28 1.08 -11.45 -5.12
C LEU A 28 1.79 -12.60 -5.84
N LYS A 29 0.99 -13.46 -6.47
CA LYS A 29 1.52 -14.58 -7.24
C LYS A 29 1.49 -14.27 -8.72
N PRO A 30 2.43 -14.84 -9.52
CA PRO A 30 2.34 -14.72 -10.97
C PRO A 30 1.05 -15.35 -11.47
N SER A 31 0.53 -14.84 -12.58
CA SER A 31 -0.68 -15.39 -13.20
C SER A 31 -0.43 -16.78 -13.78
N CYS A 32 0.79 -17.02 -14.24
CA CYS A 32 1.21 -18.37 -14.66
C CYS A 32 2.73 -18.50 -14.58
N VAL A 33 3.17 -19.75 -14.53
CA VAL A 33 4.59 -20.12 -14.54
C VAL A 33 4.80 -21.10 -15.67
N ASP A 34 5.79 -20.85 -16.52
CA ASP A 34 6.16 -21.77 -17.60
C ASP A 34 6.79 -23.02 -17.00
N GLU A 35 6.19 -24.19 -17.23
CA GLU A 35 6.64 -25.45 -16.66
C GLU A 35 8.03 -25.88 -17.15
N GLN A 36 8.39 -25.48 -18.37
CA GLN A 36 9.65 -25.89 -18.97
C GLN A 36 10.85 -25.13 -18.45
N ASN A 37 10.70 -23.80 -18.24
CA ASN A 37 11.83 -22.93 -17.86
C ASN A 37 11.64 -22.22 -16.52
N GLY A 38 10.48 -22.34 -15.89
CA GLY A 38 10.20 -21.71 -14.61
C GLY A 38 9.95 -20.20 -14.69
N TYR A 39 9.81 -19.65 -15.90
CA TYR A 39 9.59 -18.22 -16.06
C TYR A 39 8.21 -17.82 -15.53
N ARG A 40 8.18 -16.70 -14.80
CA ARG A 40 6.95 -16.15 -14.21
C ARG A 40 6.37 -15.07 -15.10
N PHE A 41 5.06 -15.11 -15.26
CA PHE A 41 4.31 -14.13 -16.06
C PHE A 41 3.21 -13.49 -15.24
N TYR A 42 2.96 -12.22 -15.52
CA TYR A 42 1.97 -11.40 -14.84
C TYR A 42 1.02 -10.78 -15.86
N ASP A 43 -0.21 -10.55 -15.47
CA ASP A 43 -1.26 -10.02 -16.35
C ASP A 43 -1.92 -8.75 -15.76
N GLU A 44 -3.04 -8.33 -16.36
CA GLU A 44 -3.77 -7.16 -15.91
C GLU A 44 -4.32 -7.32 -14.49
N ASN A 45 -4.77 -8.52 -14.13
CA ASN A 45 -5.24 -8.79 -12.77
C ASN A 45 -4.09 -8.64 -11.77
N SER A 46 -2.89 -9.02 -12.16
CA SER A 46 -1.69 -8.82 -11.36
C SER A 46 -1.40 -7.33 -11.15
N LEU A 47 -1.60 -6.51 -12.19
CA LEU A 47 -1.42 -5.06 -12.09
C LEU A 47 -2.43 -4.43 -11.14
N GLU A 48 -3.70 -4.84 -11.22
CA GLU A 48 -4.73 -4.36 -10.29
C GLU A 48 -4.38 -4.71 -8.86
N ARG A 49 -3.97 -5.95 -8.64
CA ARG A 49 -3.56 -6.43 -7.32
C ARG A 49 -2.36 -5.64 -6.80
N MET A 50 -1.36 -5.43 -7.65
CA MET A 50 -0.19 -4.64 -7.26
C MET A 50 -0.57 -3.21 -6.88
N GLN A 51 -1.49 -2.59 -7.62
CA GLN A 51 -1.96 -1.24 -7.29
C GLN A 51 -2.60 -1.21 -5.90
N GLU A 52 -3.43 -2.20 -5.57
CA GLU A 52 -4.02 -2.30 -4.23
C GLU A 52 -2.96 -2.44 -3.16
N ILE A 53 -1.96 -3.29 -3.39
CA ILE A 53 -0.84 -3.47 -2.46
C ILE A 53 -0.09 -2.15 -2.25
N LEU A 54 0.21 -1.44 -3.32
CA LEU A 54 0.96 -0.18 -3.25
C LEU A 54 0.19 0.90 -2.51
N PHE A 55 -1.13 0.98 -2.67
CA PHE A 55 -1.95 1.92 -1.89
C PHE A 55 -1.85 1.63 -0.40
N TYR A 56 -1.96 0.37 0.01
CA TYR A 56 -1.81 0.01 1.42
C TYR A 56 -0.41 0.31 1.95
N ARG A 57 0.62 0.10 1.12
CA ARG A 57 1.99 0.40 1.52
C ARG A 57 2.20 1.90 1.75
N GLU A 58 1.60 2.73 0.91
CA GLU A 58 1.65 4.19 1.11
C GLU A 58 0.98 4.61 2.43
N LEU A 59 0.10 3.78 2.96
CA LEU A 59 -0.60 4.02 4.22
C LEU A 59 0.07 3.31 5.40
N ASP A 60 1.29 2.84 5.22
CA ASP A 60 2.10 2.23 6.27
C ASP A 60 1.54 0.92 6.83
N PHE A 61 0.75 0.19 6.04
CA PHE A 61 0.26 -1.12 6.44
C PHE A 61 1.38 -2.15 6.33
N PRO A 62 1.57 -2.99 7.36
CA PRO A 62 2.53 -4.11 7.27
C PRO A 62 2.13 -5.07 6.15
N LEU A 63 3.10 -5.66 5.48
CA LEU A 63 2.84 -6.60 4.39
C LEU A 63 1.95 -7.77 4.81
N LYS A 64 2.14 -8.27 6.03
CA LYS A 64 1.32 -9.34 6.58
C LYS A 64 -0.15 -8.94 6.66
N SER A 65 -0.43 -7.71 7.11
CA SER A 65 -1.80 -7.19 7.18
C SER A 65 -2.40 -7.04 5.80
N ILE A 66 -1.63 -6.55 4.84
CA ILE A 66 -2.09 -6.42 3.45
C ILE A 66 -2.48 -7.78 2.89
N ALA A 67 -1.64 -8.79 3.10
CA ALA A 67 -1.91 -10.15 2.63
C ALA A 67 -3.20 -10.70 3.23
N GLU A 68 -3.41 -10.52 4.54
CA GLU A 68 -4.61 -10.97 5.22
C GLU A 68 -5.87 -10.28 4.70
N ILE A 69 -5.81 -8.96 4.53
CA ILE A 69 -6.94 -8.16 4.05
C ILE A 69 -7.33 -8.58 2.63
N LEU A 70 -6.35 -8.65 1.74
CA LEU A 70 -6.60 -8.96 0.33
C LEU A 70 -6.97 -10.42 0.08
N ALA A 71 -6.64 -11.32 1.00
CA ALA A 71 -7.00 -12.73 0.89
C ALA A 71 -8.44 -13.01 1.35
N SER A 72 -9.08 -12.06 2.02
CA SER A 72 -10.43 -12.25 2.53
C SER A 72 -11.43 -12.43 1.37
N PRO A 73 -12.31 -13.46 1.43
CA PRO A 73 -13.32 -13.65 0.39
C PRO A 73 -14.39 -12.55 0.37
N ASN A 74 -14.50 -11.79 1.45
CA ASN A 74 -15.47 -10.70 1.57
C ASN A 74 -14.86 -9.32 1.31
N TYR A 75 -13.66 -9.27 0.74
CA TYR A 75 -12.97 -8.01 0.47
C TYR A 75 -13.81 -7.13 -0.47
N ASP A 76 -14.12 -5.92 0.00
CA ASP A 76 -14.89 -4.94 -0.77
C ASP A 76 -13.95 -3.86 -1.27
N LYS A 77 -13.59 -3.95 -2.54
CA LYS A 77 -12.63 -3.03 -3.16
C LYS A 77 -13.08 -1.58 -3.13
N GLN A 78 -14.37 -1.33 -3.41
CA GLN A 78 -14.88 0.05 -3.44
C GLN A 78 -14.84 0.69 -2.07
N LYS A 79 -15.22 -0.06 -1.05
CA LYS A 79 -15.15 0.40 0.34
C LYS A 79 -13.70 0.64 0.77
N ALA A 80 -12.81 -0.27 0.39
CA ALA A 80 -11.37 -0.13 0.67
C ALA A 80 -10.79 1.13 0.06
N LEU A 81 -11.11 1.40 -1.21
CA LEU A 81 -10.61 2.61 -1.89
C LEU A 81 -11.11 3.89 -1.20
N ALA A 82 -12.37 3.91 -0.76
CA ALA A 82 -12.92 5.06 -0.04
C ALA A 82 -12.18 5.31 1.27
N GLU A 83 -11.91 4.24 2.03
CA GLU A 83 -11.17 4.34 3.29
C GLU A 83 -9.72 4.76 3.08
N GLN A 84 -9.08 4.25 2.04
CA GLN A 84 -7.71 4.62 1.68
C GLN A 84 -7.63 6.09 1.30
N LYS A 85 -8.61 6.58 0.56
CA LYS A 85 -8.69 7.99 0.20
C LYS A 85 -8.80 8.87 1.43
N ARG A 86 -9.62 8.46 2.40
CA ARG A 86 -9.77 9.19 3.66
C ARG A 86 -8.45 9.26 4.43
N LEU A 87 -7.74 8.14 4.51
CA LEU A 87 -6.45 8.08 5.21
C LEU A 87 -5.38 8.93 4.50
N LEU A 88 -5.35 8.90 3.17
CA LEU A 88 -4.42 9.74 2.41
C LEU A 88 -4.71 11.23 2.61
N THR A 89 -5.98 11.59 2.73
CA THR A 89 -6.37 12.99 3.02
C THR A 89 -5.83 13.43 4.38
N LEU A 90 -5.89 12.56 5.39
CA LEU A 90 -5.30 12.84 6.70
C LEU A 90 -3.78 13.00 6.62
N LYS A 91 -3.10 12.17 5.83
CA LYS A 91 -1.66 12.31 5.59
C LYS A 91 -1.32 13.63 4.91
N LYS A 92 -2.11 14.02 3.93
CA LYS A 92 -1.95 15.30 3.23
C LYS A 92 -2.07 16.47 4.21
N GLU A 93 -3.08 16.44 5.06
CA GLU A 93 -3.27 17.48 6.09
C GLU A 93 -2.10 17.56 7.05
N ARG A 94 -1.55 16.39 7.44
CA ARG A 94 -0.35 16.36 8.26
C ARG A 94 0.84 17.01 7.58
N LEU A 95 1.07 16.68 6.31
CA LEU A 95 2.17 17.28 5.54
C LEU A 95 2.00 18.78 5.41
N THR A 96 0.78 19.25 5.22
CA THR A 96 0.48 20.68 5.16
C THR A 96 0.86 21.37 6.47
N ARG A 97 0.54 20.76 7.63
CA ARG A 97 0.92 21.30 8.93
C ARG A 97 2.44 21.33 9.12
N LEU A 98 3.13 20.29 8.66
CA LEU A 98 4.60 20.22 8.76
C LEU A 98 5.26 21.29 7.90
N ILE A 99 4.75 21.53 6.70
CA ILE A 99 5.27 22.60 5.83
C ILE A 99 5.08 23.97 6.51
N ALA A 100 3.90 24.21 7.07
CA ALA A 100 3.62 25.45 7.81
C ALA A 100 4.58 25.61 8.99
N ALA A 101 4.88 24.52 9.69
CA ALA A 101 5.85 24.55 10.81
C ALA A 101 7.25 24.91 10.34
N LEU A 102 7.67 24.39 9.15
CA LEU A 102 8.94 24.77 8.56
C LEU A 102 9.01 26.26 8.23
N GLU A 103 7.93 26.82 7.67
CA GLU A 103 7.84 28.25 7.36
C GLU A 103 7.94 29.10 8.62
N GLN A 104 7.32 28.65 9.71
CA GLN A 104 7.43 29.33 11.01
C GLN A 104 8.85 29.24 11.57
N ALA A 105 9.49 28.07 11.42
CA ALA A 105 10.87 27.89 11.87
C ALA A 105 11.83 28.83 11.14
N GLU A 106 11.59 29.10 9.86
CA GLU A 106 12.36 30.08 9.09
C GLU A 106 12.28 31.47 9.69
N LYS A 107 11.20 31.78 10.40
CA LYS A 107 10.99 33.07 11.11
C LYS A 107 11.47 33.01 12.56
N GLY A 108 12.07 31.92 13.00
CA GLY A 108 12.51 31.73 14.36
C GLY A 108 11.43 31.28 15.34
N GLU A 109 10.27 30.91 14.87
CA GLU A 109 9.17 30.45 15.72
C GLU A 109 9.23 28.93 15.93
N ILE A 110 8.73 28.45 17.07
CA ILE A 110 8.74 27.04 17.44
C ILE A 110 7.31 26.51 17.47
N THR A 111 7.03 25.45 16.73
CA THR A 111 5.73 24.78 16.69
C THR A 111 5.92 23.27 16.83
N MET A 112 5.47 22.71 17.97
CA MET A 112 5.58 21.26 18.24
C MET A 112 4.32 20.50 17.89
N SER A 113 3.15 21.13 17.92
CA SER A 113 1.86 20.48 17.64
C SER A 113 1.78 19.88 16.23
N ALA A 114 2.54 20.43 15.27
CA ALA A 114 2.56 19.94 13.91
C ALA A 114 3.08 18.48 13.79
N PHE A 115 3.82 18.01 14.81
CA PHE A 115 4.39 16.65 14.80
C PHE A 115 3.43 15.61 15.35
N ASP A 116 2.28 16.01 15.86
CA ASP A 116 1.25 15.09 16.34
C ASP A 116 0.62 14.36 15.14
N ASN A 117 0.80 13.05 15.09
CA ASN A 117 0.27 12.19 14.02
C ASN A 117 -0.87 11.28 14.53
N SER A 118 -1.40 11.56 15.73
CA SER A 118 -2.35 10.66 16.40
C SER A 118 -3.65 10.45 15.61
N GLU A 119 -4.16 11.48 14.94
CA GLU A 119 -5.39 11.38 14.15
C GLU A 119 -5.24 10.37 13.01
N TYR A 120 -4.17 10.48 12.24
CA TYR A 120 -3.90 9.54 11.14
C TYR A 120 -3.65 8.13 11.68
N GLU A 121 -2.79 7.99 12.69
CA GLU A 121 -2.43 6.67 13.22
C GLU A 121 -3.62 5.95 13.84
N THR A 122 -4.48 6.68 14.57
CA THR A 122 -5.69 6.11 15.13
C THR A 122 -6.64 5.64 14.03
N ALA A 123 -6.87 6.48 13.02
CA ALA A 123 -7.75 6.14 11.90
C ALA A 123 -7.22 4.94 11.11
N ARG A 124 -5.92 4.90 10.85
CA ARG A 124 -5.27 3.79 10.14
C ARG A 124 -5.41 2.49 10.92
N GLN A 125 -5.14 2.53 12.22
CA GLN A 125 -5.20 1.32 13.06
C GLN A 125 -6.65 0.80 13.14
N GLN A 126 -7.62 1.70 13.27
CA GLN A 126 -9.03 1.32 13.31
C GLN A 126 -9.46 0.65 12.01
N TYR A 127 -9.03 1.19 10.87
CA TYR A 127 -9.35 0.59 9.57
C TYR A 127 -8.68 -0.77 9.42
N GLU A 128 -7.40 -0.90 9.80
CA GLU A 128 -6.67 -2.17 9.72
C GLU A 128 -7.36 -3.25 10.55
N ASP A 129 -7.72 -2.92 11.79
CA ASP A 129 -8.39 -3.85 12.68
C ASP A 129 -9.78 -4.26 12.15
N GLU A 130 -10.53 -3.29 11.63
CA GLU A 130 -11.85 -3.54 11.07
C GLU A 130 -11.77 -4.40 9.81
N ALA A 131 -10.81 -4.12 8.93
CA ALA A 131 -10.62 -4.88 7.70
C ALA A 131 -10.27 -6.33 7.98
N LYS A 132 -9.44 -6.57 8.98
CA LYS A 132 -9.06 -7.94 9.39
C LYS A 132 -10.21 -8.71 9.99
N ARG A 133 -11.14 -8.03 10.66
CA ARG A 133 -12.30 -8.68 11.28
C ARG A 133 -13.45 -8.95 10.30
N ARG A 134 -13.75 -7.94 9.45
CA ARG A 134 -14.91 -8.00 8.56
C ARG A 134 -14.65 -8.72 7.26
N TRP A 135 -13.46 -8.61 6.78
CA TRP A 135 -13.07 -9.12 5.50
C TRP A 135 -12.19 -10.34 5.67
#